data_2338c71af5900a4d4ac067156191ce7a
#
_entry.id   2338c71af5900a4d4ac067156191ce7a
#
_cell.length_a   1.000
_cell.length_b   1.000
_cell.length_c   1.000
_cell.angle_alpha   90.00
_cell.angle_beta   90.00
_cell.angle_gamma   90.00
#
_symmetry.space_group_name_H-M   'P 1'
#
loop_
_entity.id
_entity.type
_entity.pdbx_description
1 polymer ?
#
loop_
_entity_poly.entity_id
_entity_poly.type
_entity_poly.pdbx_seq_one_letter_code
_entity_poly.pdbx_strand_id
1 'polypeptide(L)'
;MKPQEALTRIIEHREIFHDEMLSLMRQIMSGEVSPVLIAAIISGLRVKKETIGEIAAAATVMREFATTVPVPDALEVIDTCGTGGDSAHTFNVSTAAMFVAAAAGAKIAKHGGRSVSSKSGSADVLELLGVNINLKPETVAESIAATGIGFMFAPNHHSAMKHAAPVRRELGVKTIFNILGPLTNPAGAKQQVMGVFHPDLVGIQARVLQRLGSRRVMIVHGLEGLDELSISGPTAVGELKDGQVREYMVTPADVGLKSHNNAAIRVEGVEQSRDMLLGALENKPGAARDIVALNAGASIYVAGLAPTLIEGVKKALAVLDSGAARKKLDQFVAFAKNHG
;
A
#
# COMPACT_ATOMS: atom_id res chain seq x y z
N MET A 1 0.53 -15.80 25.97
CA MET A 1 1.69 -16.71 25.63
C MET A 1 2.98 -16.01 26.01
N LYS A 2 3.96 -16.72 26.56
CA LYS A 2 5.30 -16.16 26.79
C LYS A 2 6.10 -16.16 25.49
N PRO A 3 6.97 -15.14 25.24
CA PRO A 3 7.77 -15.07 24.02
C PRO A 3 8.63 -16.31 23.72
N GLN A 4 9.16 -16.97 24.77
CA GLN A 4 9.95 -18.20 24.64
C GLN A 4 9.08 -19.39 24.18
N GLU A 5 7.84 -19.49 24.66
CA GLU A 5 6.89 -20.52 24.21
C GLU A 5 6.52 -20.33 22.75
N ALA A 6 6.31 -19.07 22.33
CA ALA A 6 6.11 -18.73 20.93
C ALA A 6 7.29 -19.15 20.06
N LEU A 7 8.51 -18.83 20.49
CA LEU A 7 9.73 -19.20 19.78
C LEU A 7 9.87 -20.73 19.65
N THR A 8 9.57 -21.49 20.69
CA THR A 8 9.59 -22.97 20.65
C THR A 8 8.62 -23.50 19.60
N ARG A 9 7.37 -23.01 19.56
CA ARG A 9 6.40 -23.42 18.53
C ARG A 9 6.87 -23.07 17.11
N ILE A 10 7.44 -21.88 16.93
CA ILE A 10 7.96 -21.45 15.64
C ILE A 10 9.08 -22.40 15.15
N ILE A 11 10.02 -22.77 16.03
CA ILE A 11 11.11 -23.70 15.72
C ILE A 11 10.57 -25.07 15.35
N GLU A 12 9.48 -25.50 15.99
CA GLU A 12 8.79 -26.75 15.70
C GLU A 12 7.86 -26.66 14.46
N HIS A 13 7.88 -25.57 13.71
CA HIS A 13 6.99 -25.28 12.56
C HIS A 13 5.49 -25.34 12.88
N ARG A 14 5.13 -25.06 14.13
CA ARG A 14 3.74 -25.05 14.61
C ARG A 14 3.17 -23.64 14.56
N GLU A 15 1.87 -23.55 14.26
CA GLU A 15 1.14 -22.29 14.24
C GLU A 15 1.02 -21.69 15.65
N ILE A 16 1.14 -20.37 15.75
CA ILE A 16 0.74 -19.60 16.92
C ILE A 16 -0.74 -19.24 16.71
N PHE A 17 -1.61 -19.72 17.64
CA PHE A 17 -3.03 -19.44 17.51
C PHE A 17 -3.35 -17.95 17.64
N HIS A 18 -4.49 -17.56 17.09
CA HIS A 18 -4.87 -16.14 16.92
C HIS A 18 -4.72 -15.32 18.23
N ASP A 19 -5.32 -15.77 19.33
CA ASP A 19 -5.28 -15.04 20.61
C ASP A 19 -3.88 -14.99 21.23
N GLU A 20 -3.11 -16.03 21.00
CA GLU A 20 -1.71 -16.10 21.45
C GLU A 20 -0.82 -15.15 20.64
N MET A 21 -1.07 -15.05 19.33
CA MET A 21 -0.38 -14.10 18.46
C MET A 21 -0.77 -12.65 18.79
N LEU A 22 -2.03 -12.37 19.10
CA LEU A 22 -2.46 -11.06 19.62
C LEU A 22 -1.66 -10.69 20.88
N SER A 23 -1.58 -11.62 21.86
CA SER A 23 -0.84 -11.40 23.11
C SER A 23 0.65 -11.16 22.85
N LEU A 24 1.28 -11.96 21.99
CA LEU A 24 2.70 -11.83 21.64
C LEU A 24 2.99 -10.48 20.97
N MET A 25 2.18 -10.10 19.99
CA MET A 25 2.35 -8.83 19.28
C MET A 25 2.15 -7.63 20.20
N ARG A 26 1.19 -7.66 21.13
CA ARG A 26 1.02 -6.58 22.13
C ARG A 26 2.27 -6.43 22.98
N GLN A 27 2.87 -7.52 23.46
CA GLN A 27 4.11 -7.48 24.23
C GLN A 27 5.28 -6.90 23.40
N ILE A 28 5.38 -7.25 22.10
CA ILE A 28 6.39 -6.66 21.20
C ILE A 28 6.17 -5.16 21.02
N MET A 29 4.92 -4.75 20.73
CA MET A 29 4.59 -3.37 20.44
C MET A 29 4.63 -2.46 21.69
N SER A 30 4.44 -3.01 22.89
CA SER A 30 4.63 -2.29 24.16
C SER A 30 6.08 -2.26 24.66
N GLY A 31 6.99 -2.98 23.99
CA GLY A 31 8.42 -3.01 24.34
C GLY A 31 8.78 -3.95 25.51
N GLU A 32 7.91 -4.90 25.83
CA GLU A 32 8.11 -5.89 26.90
C GLU A 32 9.01 -7.06 26.47
N VAL A 33 9.24 -7.22 25.16
CA VAL A 33 10.07 -8.30 24.59
C VAL A 33 11.45 -7.77 24.26
N SER A 34 12.49 -8.48 24.68
CA SER A 34 13.87 -8.08 24.38
C SER A 34 14.19 -8.12 22.89
N PRO A 35 15.12 -7.27 22.39
CA PRO A 35 15.52 -7.26 20.98
C PRO A 35 15.95 -8.63 20.45
N VAL A 36 16.66 -9.42 21.26
CA VAL A 36 17.11 -10.76 20.90
C VAL A 36 15.92 -11.70 20.63
N LEU A 37 14.91 -11.67 21.49
CA LEU A 37 13.70 -12.47 21.30
C LEU A 37 12.86 -11.97 20.13
N ILE A 38 12.75 -10.65 19.92
CA ILE A 38 12.08 -10.10 18.75
C ILE A 38 12.77 -10.61 17.49
N ALA A 39 14.10 -10.51 17.39
CA ALA A 39 14.88 -10.99 16.25
C ALA A 39 14.62 -12.48 15.97
N ALA A 40 14.71 -13.32 17.00
CA ALA A 40 14.49 -14.75 16.87
C ALA A 40 13.06 -15.09 16.40
N ILE A 41 12.05 -14.43 16.98
CA ILE A 41 10.63 -14.66 16.67
C ILE A 41 10.34 -14.26 15.22
N ILE A 42 10.68 -13.02 14.80
CA ILE A 42 10.33 -12.55 13.46
C ILE A 42 11.12 -13.26 12.35
N SER A 43 12.36 -13.69 12.64
CA SER A 43 13.14 -14.51 11.71
C SER A 43 12.57 -15.93 11.63
N GLY A 44 12.23 -16.51 12.76
CA GLY A 44 11.60 -17.83 12.81
C GLY A 44 10.23 -17.87 12.13
N LEU A 45 9.37 -16.87 12.33
CA LEU A 45 8.10 -16.73 11.62
C LEU A 45 8.31 -16.72 10.10
N ARG A 46 9.30 -15.97 9.63
CA ARG A 46 9.65 -15.91 8.20
C ARG A 46 10.11 -17.27 7.64
N VAL A 47 10.93 -18.02 8.40
CA VAL A 47 11.40 -19.36 8.02
C VAL A 47 10.25 -20.37 8.02
N LYS A 48 9.41 -20.34 9.05
CA LYS A 48 8.21 -21.19 9.16
C LYS A 48 7.20 -20.90 8.06
N LYS A 49 7.17 -19.70 7.54
CA LYS A 49 6.11 -19.03 6.75
C LYS A 49 4.86 -18.75 7.61
N GLU A 50 4.53 -17.49 7.70
CA GLU A 50 3.41 -16.99 8.51
C GLU A 50 2.07 -17.49 7.95
N THR A 51 1.17 -17.91 8.82
CA THR A 51 -0.19 -18.27 8.44
C THR A 51 -1.07 -17.01 8.30
N ILE A 52 -2.19 -17.14 7.57
CA ILE A 52 -3.21 -16.08 7.46
C ILE A 52 -3.68 -15.63 8.85
N GLY A 53 -3.82 -16.57 9.81
CA GLY A 53 -4.21 -16.30 11.18
C GLY A 53 -3.20 -15.45 11.93
N GLU A 54 -1.93 -15.80 11.83
CA GLU A 54 -0.81 -15.07 12.45
C GLU A 54 -0.67 -13.65 11.89
N ILE A 55 -0.74 -13.51 10.56
CA ILE A 55 -0.66 -12.19 9.90
C ILE A 55 -1.85 -11.32 10.31
N ALA A 56 -3.07 -11.86 10.31
CA ALA A 56 -4.27 -11.12 10.70
C ALA A 56 -4.22 -10.65 12.16
N ALA A 57 -3.77 -11.51 13.09
CA ALA A 57 -3.61 -11.16 14.50
C ALA A 57 -2.55 -10.06 14.67
N ALA A 58 -1.41 -10.18 14.00
CA ALA A 58 -0.35 -9.17 14.05
C ALA A 58 -0.84 -7.81 13.50
N ALA A 59 -1.56 -7.81 12.38
CA ALA A 59 -2.14 -6.59 11.81
C ALA A 59 -3.19 -5.96 12.73
N THR A 60 -4.01 -6.78 13.41
CA THR A 60 -4.99 -6.30 14.39
C THR A 60 -4.30 -5.51 15.50
N VAL A 61 -3.26 -6.06 16.09
CA VAL A 61 -2.51 -5.35 17.15
C VAL A 61 -1.84 -4.08 16.63
N MET A 62 -1.26 -4.10 15.43
CA MET A 62 -0.69 -2.89 14.86
C MET A 62 -1.74 -1.78 14.65
N ARG A 63 -2.98 -2.15 14.28
CA ARG A 63 -4.12 -1.20 14.20
C ARG A 63 -4.51 -0.67 15.58
N GLU A 64 -4.51 -1.51 16.63
CA GLU A 64 -4.78 -1.10 18.02
C GLU A 64 -3.79 -0.02 18.51
N PHE A 65 -2.53 -0.12 18.12
CA PHE A 65 -1.47 0.82 18.51
C PHE A 65 -1.30 2.00 17.55
N ALA A 66 -2.05 2.05 16.45
CA ALA A 66 -1.93 3.13 15.48
C ALA A 66 -2.64 4.41 15.96
N THR A 67 -2.03 5.57 15.66
CA THR A 67 -2.72 6.86 15.75
C THR A 67 -3.69 6.96 14.58
N THR A 68 -4.99 6.87 14.86
CA THR A 68 -6.04 6.82 13.85
C THR A 68 -6.35 8.19 13.26
N VAL A 69 -6.83 8.19 12.01
CA VAL A 69 -7.36 9.37 11.31
C VAL A 69 -8.89 9.29 11.34
N PRO A 70 -9.60 10.30 11.89
CA PRO A 70 -11.05 10.25 12.10
C PRO A 70 -11.83 10.53 10.80
N VAL A 71 -11.80 9.56 9.88
CA VAL A 71 -12.55 9.63 8.62
C VAL A 71 -13.95 9.06 8.83
N PRO A 72 -15.02 9.80 8.50
CA PRO A 72 -16.37 9.25 8.54
C PRO A 72 -16.55 8.05 7.62
N ASP A 73 -17.18 6.98 8.10
CA ASP A 73 -17.42 5.74 7.31
C ASP A 73 -18.14 5.99 5.98
N ALA A 74 -19.00 7.03 5.94
CA ALA A 74 -19.74 7.42 4.75
C ALA A 74 -18.84 7.89 3.58
N LEU A 75 -17.57 8.25 3.84
CA LEU A 75 -16.64 8.65 2.79
C LEU A 75 -16.07 7.47 2.00
N GLU A 76 -16.22 6.24 2.49
CA GLU A 76 -15.79 5.02 1.79
C GLU A 76 -14.38 5.11 1.19
N VAL A 77 -13.40 5.45 2.02
CA VAL A 77 -12.02 5.68 1.58
C VAL A 77 -11.35 4.41 1.05
N ILE A 78 -10.48 4.60 0.05
CA ILE A 78 -9.62 3.56 -0.51
C ILE A 78 -8.14 3.87 -0.21
N ASP A 79 -7.37 2.85 0.15
CA ASP A 79 -5.90 2.91 0.20
C ASP A 79 -5.29 2.43 -1.13
N THR A 80 -4.20 3.08 -1.53
CA THR A 80 -3.40 2.70 -2.71
C THR A 80 -1.95 2.60 -2.29
N CYS A 81 -1.54 1.44 -1.81
CA CYS A 81 -0.20 1.23 -1.27
C CYS A 81 0.41 -0.09 -1.75
N GLY A 82 1.70 -0.26 -1.56
CA GLY A 82 2.41 -1.51 -1.79
C GLY A 82 3.24 -1.90 -0.58
N THR A 83 3.67 -3.14 -0.54
CA THR A 83 4.64 -3.62 0.46
C THR A 83 6.01 -2.98 0.27
N GLY A 84 6.30 -2.46 -0.91
CA GLY A 84 7.64 -2.08 -1.32
C GLY A 84 8.60 -3.27 -1.38
N GLY A 85 9.88 -2.98 -1.60
CA GLY A 85 10.91 -4.03 -1.55
C GLY A 85 10.93 -4.97 -2.76
N ASP A 86 10.32 -4.56 -3.86
CA ASP A 86 10.31 -5.25 -5.14
C ASP A 86 11.63 -5.13 -5.93
N SER A 87 12.49 -4.19 -5.54
CA SER A 87 13.78 -3.88 -6.20
C SER A 87 13.65 -3.47 -7.68
N ALA A 88 12.45 -3.09 -8.12
CA ALA A 88 12.20 -2.70 -9.51
C ALA A 88 12.69 -1.28 -9.82
N HIS A 89 12.88 -0.44 -8.78
CA HIS A 89 13.34 0.95 -8.90
C HIS A 89 12.50 1.80 -9.86
N THR A 90 11.19 1.55 -9.89
CA THR A 90 10.25 2.34 -10.69
C THR A 90 9.93 3.68 -10.03
N PHE A 91 9.43 4.63 -10.83
CA PHE A 91 8.86 5.84 -10.24
C PHE A 91 7.63 5.51 -9.38
N ASN A 92 7.16 6.49 -8.58
CA ASN A 92 6.06 6.28 -7.63
C ASN A 92 4.70 6.14 -8.33
N VAL A 93 4.46 4.98 -8.95
CA VAL A 93 3.25 4.66 -9.75
C VAL A 93 1.99 4.83 -8.92
N SER A 94 1.90 4.18 -7.75
CA SER A 94 0.71 4.26 -6.89
C SER A 94 0.45 5.68 -6.38
N THR A 95 1.51 6.50 -6.19
CA THR A 95 1.37 7.91 -5.83
C THR A 95 0.82 8.74 -6.99
N ALA A 96 1.27 8.48 -8.22
CA ALA A 96 0.68 9.11 -9.40
C ALA A 96 -0.78 8.69 -9.62
N ALA A 97 -1.05 7.39 -9.49
CA ALA A 97 -2.38 6.80 -9.66
C ALA A 97 -3.43 7.38 -8.68
N MET A 98 -3.03 7.73 -7.44
CA MET A 98 -3.95 8.32 -6.47
C MET A 98 -4.56 9.64 -6.95
N PHE A 99 -3.80 10.49 -7.66
CA PHE A 99 -4.32 11.76 -8.17
C PHE A 99 -5.34 11.54 -9.28
N VAL A 100 -5.11 10.55 -10.13
CA VAL A 100 -6.05 10.18 -11.20
C VAL A 100 -7.32 9.58 -10.60
N ALA A 101 -7.20 8.65 -9.66
CA ALA A 101 -8.35 8.04 -9.00
C ALA A 101 -9.16 9.07 -8.20
N ALA A 102 -8.50 9.99 -7.50
CA ALA A 102 -9.18 11.07 -6.78
C ALA A 102 -9.90 12.06 -7.73
N ALA A 103 -9.30 12.38 -8.88
CA ALA A 103 -9.94 13.20 -9.89
C ALA A 103 -11.15 12.50 -10.53
N ALA A 104 -11.16 11.15 -10.56
CA ALA A 104 -12.31 10.35 -10.97
C ALA A 104 -13.42 10.27 -9.90
N GLY A 105 -13.20 10.81 -8.69
CA GLY A 105 -14.16 10.86 -7.59
C GLY A 105 -13.88 9.92 -6.41
N ALA A 106 -12.82 9.11 -6.45
CA ALA A 106 -12.43 8.26 -5.32
C ALA A 106 -11.97 9.13 -4.13
N LYS A 107 -12.20 8.64 -2.90
CA LYS A 107 -11.66 9.23 -1.68
C LYS A 107 -10.44 8.43 -1.25
N ILE A 108 -9.27 9.00 -1.44
CA ILE A 108 -7.99 8.32 -1.22
C ILE A 108 -7.49 8.61 0.20
N ALA A 109 -7.27 7.56 0.97
CA ALA A 109 -6.57 7.61 2.26
C ALA A 109 -5.25 6.83 2.12
N LYS A 110 -4.26 7.45 1.46
CA LYS A 110 -3.00 6.79 1.15
C LYS A 110 -2.09 6.73 2.37
N HIS A 111 -1.71 5.51 2.75
CA HIS A 111 -0.70 5.24 3.76
C HIS A 111 0.65 4.99 3.08
N GLY A 112 1.72 5.59 3.57
CA GLY A 112 3.02 5.44 2.94
C GLY A 112 4.17 5.99 3.76
N GLY A 113 5.40 5.73 3.30
CA GLY A 113 6.62 6.11 3.99
C GLY A 113 7.71 6.60 3.04
N ARG A 114 8.90 6.83 3.63
CA ARG A 114 10.12 7.04 2.88
C ARG A 114 10.64 5.73 2.30
N SER A 115 11.47 5.85 1.30
CA SER A 115 12.16 4.68 0.75
C SER A 115 13.07 4.02 1.78
N VAL A 116 13.03 2.67 1.82
CA VAL A 116 13.97 1.86 2.58
C VAL A 116 14.94 1.11 1.65
N SER A 117 14.45 0.64 0.52
CA SER A 117 15.21 -0.18 -0.45
C SER A 117 15.08 0.31 -1.88
N SER A 118 14.12 1.15 -2.20
CA SER A 118 13.92 1.76 -3.52
C SER A 118 14.64 3.12 -3.62
N LYS A 119 14.64 3.73 -4.80
CA LYS A 119 15.27 5.04 -5.06
C LYS A 119 14.39 6.22 -4.62
N SER A 120 13.08 6.00 -4.43
CA SER A 120 12.10 7.03 -4.08
C SER A 120 10.92 6.42 -3.35
N GLY A 121 10.60 6.88 -2.14
CA GLY A 121 9.37 6.55 -1.42
C GLY A 121 8.24 7.54 -1.72
N SER A 122 7.00 7.17 -1.36
CA SER A 122 5.85 8.06 -1.57
C SER A 122 5.96 9.38 -0.81
N ALA A 123 6.50 9.35 0.40
CA ALA A 123 6.74 10.55 1.20
C ALA A 123 7.79 11.46 0.54
N ASP A 124 8.87 10.87 0.01
CA ASP A 124 9.96 11.63 -0.60
C ASP A 124 9.48 12.43 -1.83
N VAL A 125 8.74 11.79 -2.71
CA VAL A 125 8.22 12.46 -3.91
C VAL A 125 7.14 13.49 -3.57
N LEU A 126 6.28 13.23 -2.58
CA LEU A 126 5.25 14.18 -2.14
C LEU A 126 5.85 15.43 -1.51
N GLU A 127 6.89 15.31 -0.68
CA GLU A 127 7.63 16.47 -0.15
C GLU A 127 8.25 17.28 -1.28
N LEU A 128 8.87 16.62 -2.27
CA LEU A 128 9.47 17.30 -3.42
C LEU A 128 8.42 18.01 -4.29
N LEU A 129 7.17 17.52 -4.31
CA LEU A 129 6.02 18.19 -4.94
C LEU A 129 5.45 19.34 -4.08
N GLY A 130 5.96 19.50 -2.85
CA GLY A 130 5.57 20.57 -1.93
C GLY A 130 4.42 20.23 -1.00
N VAL A 131 4.12 18.95 -0.81
CA VAL A 131 3.12 18.48 0.16
C VAL A 131 3.74 18.45 1.55
N ASN A 132 3.08 19.05 2.55
CA ASN A 132 3.42 18.80 3.94
C ASN A 132 2.91 17.39 4.33
N ILE A 133 3.84 16.46 4.53
CA ILE A 133 3.52 15.08 4.92
C ILE A 133 3.27 14.89 6.42
N ASN A 134 3.47 15.94 7.23
CA ASN A 134 3.35 15.89 8.69
C ASN A 134 2.04 16.52 9.20
N LEU A 135 0.98 16.44 8.41
CA LEU A 135 -0.34 16.91 8.84
C LEU A 135 -0.85 16.09 10.04
N LYS A 136 -1.57 16.76 10.93
CA LYS A 136 -2.25 16.09 12.05
C LYS A 136 -3.38 15.18 11.53
N PRO A 137 -3.76 14.13 12.27
CA PRO A 137 -4.83 13.20 11.86
C PRO A 137 -6.14 13.89 11.45
N GLU A 138 -6.56 14.90 12.20
CA GLU A 138 -7.77 15.67 11.93
C GLU A 138 -7.66 16.42 10.60
N THR A 139 -6.51 17.06 10.36
CA THR A 139 -6.23 17.78 9.11
C THR A 139 -6.12 16.82 7.90
N VAL A 140 -5.63 15.60 8.10
CA VAL A 140 -5.66 14.56 7.05
C VAL A 140 -7.11 14.20 6.71
N ALA A 141 -7.99 14.04 7.69
CA ALA A 141 -9.41 13.77 7.45
C ALA A 141 -10.10 14.94 6.70
N GLU A 142 -9.80 16.19 7.08
CA GLU A 142 -10.27 17.40 6.38
C GLU A 142 -9.75 17.43 4.92
N SER A 143 -8.49 17.06 4.70
CA SER A 143 -7.90 16.97 3.36
C SER A 143 -8.65 15.96 2.49
N ILE A 144 -8.97 14.78 3.01
CA ILE A 144 -9.79 13.78 2.29
C ILE A 144 -11.16 14.35 1.93
N ALA A 145 -11.81 15.03 2.85
CA ALA A 145 -13.12 15.63 2.60
C ALA A 145 -13.05 16.73 1.52
N ALA A 146 -12.09 17.65 1.63
CA ALA A 146 -11.96 18.82 0.76
C ALA A 146 -11.40 18.51 -0.62
N THR A 147 -10.32 17.69 -0.68
CA THR A 147 -9.58 17.45 -1.92
C THR A 147 -9.82 16.05 -2.52
N GLY A 148 -10.37 15.13 -1.74
CA GLY A 148 -10.46 13.71 -2.09
C GLY A 148 -9.18 12.92 -1.78
N ILE A 149 -8.14 13.54 -1.18
CA ILE A 149 -6.86 12.88 -0.90
C ILE A 149 -6.40 13.21 0.53
N GLY A 150 -5.95 12.21 1.26
CA GLY A 150 -5.17 12.35 2.48
C GLY A 150 -3.93 11.45 2.41
N PHE A 151 -2.80 11.99 2.82
CA PHE A 151 -1.57 11.21 2.95
C PHE A 151 -1.23 11.02 4.43
N MET A 152 -1.03 9.77 4.82
CA MET A 152 -0.68 9.37 6.18
C MET A 152 0.77 8.87 6.19
N PHE A 153 1.65 9.69 6.72
CA PHE A 153 3.07 9.35 6.83
C PHE A 153 3.25 8.29 7.93
N ALA A 154 3.65 7.09 7.55
CA ALA A 154 3.66 5.91 8.42
C ALA A 154 4.36 6.11 9.78
N PRO A 155 5.52 6.80 9.90
CA PRO A 155 6.15 7.05 11.19
C PRO A 155 5.30 7.87 12.17
N ASN A 156 4.43 8.76 11.67
CA ASN A 156 3.57 9.58 12.52
C ASN A 156 2.39 8.79 13.11
N HIS A 157 2.02 7.68 12.47
CA HIS A 157 0.86 6.88 12.88
C HIS A 157 1.24 5.59 13.61
N HIS A 158 2.46 5.09 13.46
CA HIS A 158 2.91 3.81 14.02
C HIS A 158 4.08 3.97 15.00
N SER A 159 3.93 4.82 16.01
CA SER A 159 4.98 5.13 17.00
C SER A 159 5.49 3.88 17.74
N ALA A 160 4.64 2.88 17.98
CA ALA A 160 5.00 1.62 18.63
C ALA A 160 6.03 0.78 17.84
N MET A 161 6.19 1.05 16.54
CA MET A 161 7.23 0.42 15.72
C MET A 161 8.65 0.73 16.20
N LYS A 162 8.84 1.76 17.06
CA LYS A 162 10.15 2.09 17.65
C LYS A 162 10.81 0.90 18.36
N HIS A 163 10.03 -0.06 18.87
CA HIS A 163 10.54 -1.25 19.56
C HIS A 163 11.04 -2.34 18.59
N ALA A 164 10.44 -2.45 17.39
CA ALA A 164 10.82 -3.43 16.37
C ALA A 164 11.76 -2.86 15.29
N ALA A 165 11.72 -1.56 15.03
CA ALA A 165 12.47 -0.93 13.93
C ALA A 165 14.00 -1.09 14.03
N PRO A 166 14.66 -0.94 15.20
CA PRO A 166 16.09 -1.19 15.33
C PRO A 166 16.48 -2.63 14.98
N VAL A 167 15.71 -3.61 15.50
CA VAL A 167 15.91 -5.03 15.24
C VAL A 167 15.78 -5.36 13.74
N ARG A 168 14.74 -4.84 13.10
CA ARG A 168 14.53 -5.03 11.66
C ARG A 168 15.69 -4.47 10.82
N ARG A 169 16.21 -3.29 11.21
CA ARG A 169 17.33 -2.65 10.53
C ARG A 169 18.61 -3.48 10.65
N GLU A 170 18.88 -4.00 11.84
CA GLU A 170 20.06 -4.82 12.11
C GLU A 170 19.99 -6.17 11.39
N LEU A 171 18.81 -6.81 11.35
CA LEU A 171 18.60 -8.06 10.64
C LEU A 171 18.80 -7.92 9.12
N GLY A 172 18.44 -6.80 8.51
CA GLY A 172 18.60 -6.53 7.06
C GLY A 172 17.82 -7.45 6.12
N VAL A 173 16.88 -8.25 6.65
CA VAL A 173 16.06 -9.19 5.87
C VAL A 173 14.58 -8.88 5.97
N LYS A 174 13.80 -9.37 5.00
CA LYS A 174 12.33 -9.24 5.03
C LYS A 174 11.74 -10.15 6.12
N THR A 175 10.86 -9.60 6.94
CA THR A 175 10.14 -10.26 8.03
C THR A 175 8.64 -10.02 7.91
N ILE A 176 7.84 -10.54 8.84
CA ILE A 176 6.39 -10.27 8.91
C ILE A 176 6.06 -8.77 8.83
N PHE A 177 6.89 -7.90 9.41
CA PHE A 177 6.67 -6.45 9.37
C PHE A 177 6.74 -5.83 7.96
N ASN A 178 7.32 -6.51 6.97
CA ASN A 178 7.34 -6.03 5.59
C ASN A 178 6.00 -6.22 4.87
N ILE A 179 5.15 -7.11 5.39
CA ILE A 179 3.83 -7.39 4.84
C ILE A 179 2.69 -6.81 5.68
N LEU A 180 2.97 -6.32 6.90
CA LEU A 180 1.97 -5.78 7.82
C LEU A 180 1.61 -4.31 7.52
N GLY A 181 2.56 -3.49 7.04
CA GLY A 181 2.33 -2.06 6.81
C GLY A 181 1.05 -1.76 6.03
N PRO A 182 0.86 -2.33 4.82
CA PRO A 182 -0.34 -2.12 4.03
C PRO A 182 -1.65 -2.60 4.66
N LEU A 183 -1.59 -3.48 5.67
CA LEU A 183 -2.76 -4.00 6.39
C LEU A 183 -3.25 -3.07 7.51
N THR A 184 -2.54 -1.97 7.78
CA THR A 184 -2.69 -1.18 9.01
C THR A 184 -3.01 0.29 8.73
N ASN A 185 -3.79 0.55 7.68
CA ASN A 185 -4.18 1.91 7.28
C ASN A 185 -4.84 2.67 8.45
N PRO A 186 -4.29 3.84 8.86
CA PRO A 186 -4.79 4.59 10.02
C PRO A 186 -6.19 5.17 9.86
N ALA A 187 -6.67 5.34 8.63
CA ALA A 187 -8.04 5.78 8.34
C ALA A 187 -9.05 4.61 8.31
N GLY A 188 -8.61 3.38 8.59
CA GLY A 188 -9.48 2.21 8.60
C GLY A 188 -10.06 1.85 7.24
N ALA A 189 -9.38 2.18 6.13
CA ALA A 189 -9.84 1.91 4.78
C ALA A 189 -10.25 0.43 4.60
N LYS A 190 -11.50 0.21 4.16
CA LYS A 190 -12.04 -1.12 3.89
C LYS A 190 -11.97 -1.49 2.40
N GLN A 191 -11.42 -0.60 1.60
CA GLN A 191 -11.16 -0.79 0.18
C GLN A 191 -9.68 -0.52 -0.07
N GLN A 192 -9.03 -1.33 -0.93
CA GLN A 192 -7.59 -1.22 -1.13
C GLN A 192 -7.13 -1.81 -2.46
N VAL A 193 -6.21 -1.13 -3.14
CA VAL A 193 -5.32 -1.72 -4.14
C VAL A 193 -3.94 -1.84 -3.50
N MET A 194 -3.41 -3.07 -3.40
CA MET A 194 -2.15 -3.34 -2.72
C MET A 194 -1.20 -4.11 -3.62
N GLY A 195 -0.04 -3.54 -3.90
CA GLY A 195 1.06 -4.25 -4.51
C GLY A 195 1.84 -5.11 -3.50
N VAL A 196 2.26 -6.29 -3.90
CA VAL A 196 3.08 -7.19 -3.08
C VAL A 196 4.36 -7.61 -3.80
N PHE A 197 5.48 -7.70 -3.06
CA PHE A 197 6.79 -8.00 -3.63
C PHE A 197 6.99 -9.47 -4.04
N HIS A 198 6.04 -10.37 -3.77
CA HIS A 198 6.14 -11.79 -4.10
C HIS A 198 4.78 -12.36 -4.47
N PRO A 199 4.68 -13.22 -5.50
CA PRO A 199 3.40 -13.74 -5.98
C PRO A 199 2.66 -14.59 -4.94
N ASP A 200 3.35 -15.34 -4.08
CA ASP A 200 2.73 -16.12 -3.00
C ASP A 200 1.88 -15.25 -2.04
N LEU A 201 2.19 -13.97 -1.93
CA LEU A 201 1.46 -13.05 -1.06
C LEU A 201 0.11 -12.61 -1.63
N VAL A 202 -0.13 -12.77 -2.92
CA VAL A 202 -1.34 -12.29 -3.59
C VAL A 202 -2.59 -12.88 -2.94
N GLY A 203 -2.74 -14.18 -2.93
CA GLY A 203 -3.88 -14.86 -2.32
C GLY A 203 -3.87 -14.79 -0.78
N ILE A 204 -2.69 -14.80 -0.15
CA ILE A 204 -2.55 -14.70 1.31
C ILE A 204 -3.08 -13.35 1.81
N GLN A 205 -2.61 -12.24 1.24
CA GLN A 205 -3.01 -10.89 1.68
C GLN A 205 -4.49 -10.60 1.41
N ALA A 206 -5.04 -11.10 0.31
CA ALA A 206 -6.47 -10.99 0.03
C ALA A 206 -7.32 -11.65 1.14
N ARG A 207 -6.93 -12.85 1.58
CA ARG A 207 -7.62 -13.57 2.66
C ARG A 207 -7.38 -12.96 4.03
N VAL A 208 -6.19 -12.40 4.28
CA VAL A 208 -5.92 -11.64 5.51
C VAL A 208 -6.83 -10.42 5.58
N LEU A 209 -6.93 -9.62 4.51
CA LEU A 209 -7.80 -8.45 4.47
C LEU A 209 -9.28 -8.82 4.58
N GLN A 210 -9.71 -9.94 3.97
CA GLN A 210 -11.05 -10.49 4.16
C GLN A 210 -11.31 -10.77 5.65
N ARG A 211 -10.38 -11.43 6.35
CA ARG A 211 -10.48 -11.71 7.79
C ARG A 211 -10.47 -10.44 8.65
N LEU A 212 -9.78 -9.40 8.21
CA LEU A 212 -9.74 -8.09 8.86
C LEU A 212 -10.96 -7.20 8.54
N GLY A 213 -11.96 -7.70 7.80
CA GLY A 213 -13.22 -7.02 7.50
C GLY A 213 -13.17 -6.03 6.33
N SER A 214 -12.18 -6.14 5.45
CA SER A 214 -12.18 -5.39 4.20
C SER A 214 -13.34 -5.84 3.29
N ARG A 215 -13.83 -4.92 2.44
CA ARG A 215 -15.00 -5.16 1.58
C ARG A 215 -14.62 -5.42 0.13
N ARG A 216 -13.70 -4.63 -0.40
CA ARG A 216 -13.23 -4.72 -1.79
C ARG A 216 -11.72 -4.46 -1.82
N VAL A 217 -10.95 -5.45 -2.24
CA VAL A 217 -9.51 -5.29 -2.38
C VAL A 217 -9.02 -5.94 -3.66
N MET A 218 -7.92 -5.42 -4.18
CA MET A 218 -7.17 -6.01 -5.28
C MET A 218 -5.70 -6.08 -4.87
N ILE A 219 -5.21 -7.29 -4.65
CA ILE A 219 -3.81 -7.55 -4.33
C ILE A 219 -3.11 -7.93 -5.63
N VAL A 220 -2.00 -7.26 -5.95
CA VAL A 220 -1.38 -7.39 -7.26
C VAL A 220 0.12 -7.66 -7.17
N HIS A 221 0.63 -8.44 -8.14
CA HIS A 221 2.05 -8.67 -8.33
C HIS A 221 2.34 -8.86 -9.82
N GLY A 222 3.08 -7.95 -10.42
CA GLY A 222 3.61 -8.11 -11.77
C GLY A 222 4.63 -9.25 -11.81
N LEU A 223 4.49 -10.23 -12.72
CA LEU A 223 5.31 -11.44 -12.71
C LEU A 223 6.80 -11.19 -12.94
N GLU A 224 7.18 -10.04 -13.45
CA GLU A 224 8.55 -9.57 -13.54
C GLU A 224 9.14 -9.03 -12.23
N GLY A 225 8.38 -9.10 -11.14
CA GLY A 225 8.81 -8.71 -9.79
C GLY A 225 8.33 -7.35 -9.31
N LEU A 226 7.34 -6.74 -10.01
CA LEU A 226 6.80 -5.42 -9.68
C LEU A 226 5.65 -5.52 -8.65
N ASP A 227 5.64 -4.66 -7.63
CA ASP A 227 4.54 -4.55 -6.66
C ASP A 227 3.43 -3.57 -7.11
N GLU A 228 3.10 -3.61 -8.41
CA GLU A 228 2.02 -2.85 -9.07
C GLU A 228 1.35 -3.71 -10.14
N LEU A 229 0.22 -3.27 -10.71
CA LEU A 229 -0.23 -3.83 -11.99
C LEU A 229 0.78 -3.48 -13.07
N SER A 230 1.32 -4.51 -13.72
CA SER A 230 2.38 -4.36 -14.71
C SER A 230 1.88 -3.83 -16.04
N ILE A 231 2.69 -2.94 -16.64
CA ILE A 231 2.47 -2.49 -18.01
C ILE A 231 3.30 -3.28 -19.01
N SER A 232 4.17 -4.18 -18.54
CA SER A 232 5.05 -4.97 -19.44
C SER A 232 4.54 -6.38 -19.70
N GLY A 233 3.79 -6.96 -18.76
CA GLY A 233 3.37 -8.35 -18.84
C GLY A 233 2.22 -8.71 -17.91
N PRO A 234 2.04 -10.01 -17.64
CA PRO A 234 0.99 -10.48 -16.77
C PRO A 234 1.19 -10.05 -15.31
N THR A 235 0.08 -9.74 -14.66
CA THR A 235 -0.01 -9.46 -13.23
C THR A 235 -0.89 -10.52 -12.56
N ALA A 236 -0.38 -11.16 -11.50
CA ALA A 236 -1.19 -11.99 -10.62
C ALA A 236 -2.07 -11.10 -9.75
N VAL A 237 -3.36 -11.42 -9.68
CA VAL A 237 -4.38 -10.66 -8.95
C VAL A 237 -5.10 -11.55 -7.97
N GLY A 238 -5.19 -11.12 -6.71
CA GLY A 238 -6.08 -11.66 -5.68
C GLY A 238 -7.15 -10.63 -5.36
N GLU A 239 -8.37 -10.86 -5.80
CA GLU A 239 -9.49 -9.94 -5.63
C GLU A 239 -10.43 -10.43 -4.53
N LEU A 240 -10.70 -9.59 -3.54
CA LEU A 240 -11.84 -9.74 -2.63
C LEU A 240 -12.98 -8.84 -3.13
N LYS A 241 -14.10 -9.46 -3.46
CA LYS A 241 -15.34 -8.80 -3.84
C LYS A 241 -16.52 -9.65 -3.40
N ASP A 242 -17.57 -9.01 -2.90
CA ASP A 242 -18.80 -9.67 -2.45
C ASP A 242 -18.54 -10.84 -1.46
N GLY A 243 -17.57 -10.66 -0.56
CA GLY A 243 -17.16 -11.62 0.45
C GLY A 243 -16.38 -12.84 -0.08
N GLN A 244 -16.01 -12.86 -1.36
CA GLN A 244 -15.27 -13.96 -1.99
C GLN A 244 -13.90 -13.50 -2.47
N VAL A 245 -12.87 -14.34 -2.26
CA VAL A 245 -11.55 -14.16 -2.83
C VAL A 245 -11.40 -14.98 -4.10
N ARG A 246 -11.00 -14.34 -5.20
CA ARG A 246 -10.67 -14.96 -6.49
C ARG A 246 -9.25 -14.63 -6.89
N GLU A 247 -8.57 -15.55 -7.52
CA GLU A 247 -7.22 -15.37 -8.04
C GLU A 247 -7.23 -15.55 -9.55
N TYR A 248 -6.61 -14.61 -10.29
CA TYR A 248 -6.58 -14.62 -11.74
C TYR A 248 -5.40 -13.80 -12.26
N MET A 249 -5.19 -13.81 -13.57
CA MET A 249 -4.14 -13.02 -14.24
C MET A 249 -4.78 -11.90 -15.05
N VAL A 250 -4.08 -10.75 -15.10
CA VAL A 250 -4.43 -9.60 -15.95
C VAL A 250 -3.22 -9.17 -16.74
N THR A 251 -3.40 -8.86 -18.01
CA THR A 251 -2.39 -8.25 -18.88
C THR A 251 -2.81 -6.85 -19.32
N PRO A 252 -1.89 -5.99 -19.77
CA PRO A 252 -2.26 -4.70 -20.35
C PRO A 252 -3.26 -4.80 -21.50
N ALA A 253 -3.16 -5.84 -22.32
CA ALA A 253 -4.06 -6.08 -23.45
C ALA A 253 -5.51 -6.32 -23.01
N ASP A 254 -5.73 -7.00 -21.88
CA ASP A 254 -7.07 -7.29 -21.35
C ASP A 254 -7.86 -6.00 -21.02
N VAL A 255 -7.15 -4.89 -20.82
CA VAL A 255 -7.76 -3.59 -20.50
C VAL A 255 -7.56 -2.54 -21.63
N GLY A 256 -7.13 -2.98 -22.81
CA GLY A 256 -6.98 -2.15 -24.00
C GLY A 256 -5.74 -1.27 -24.02
N LEU A 257 -4.73 -1.58 -23.19
CA LEU A 257 -3.45 -0.88 -23.17
C LEU A 257 -2.38 -1.66 -23.95
N LYS A 258 -1.40 -0.93 -24.48
CA LYS A 258 -0.21 -1.54 -25.11
C LYS A 258 0.78 -1.94 -24.02
N SER A 259 1.48 -3.05 -24.24
CA SER A 259 2.62 -3.43 -23.40
C SER A 259 3.81 -2.52 -23.67
N HIS A 260 4.52 -2.17 -22.61
CA HIS A 260 5.75 -1.38 -22.64
C HIS A 260 6.85 -2.09 -21.87
N ASN A 261 8.11 -1.81 -22.19
CA ASN A 261 9.23 -2.30 -21.41
C ASN A 261 9.32 -1.57 -20.08
N ASN A 262 9.43 -2.29 -18.96
CA ASN A 262 9.57 -1.71 -17.62
C ASN A 262 10.82 -0.84 -17.43
N ALA A 263 11.85 -0.99 -18.28
CA ALA A 263 12.99 -0.08 -18.28
C ALA A 263 12.57 1.39 -18.52
N ALA A 264 11.46 1.61 -19.23
CA ALA A 264 10.94 2.96 -19.52
C ALA A 264 10.32 3.67 -18.31
N ILE A 265 10.12 2.97 -17.19
CA ILE A 265 9.54 3.53 -15.95
C ILE A 265 10.50 3.46 -14.75
N ARG A 266 11.75 3.03 -14.98
CA ARG A 266 12.80 3.03 -13.95
C ARG A 266 13.33 4.43 -13.71
N VAL A 267 13.74 4.67 -12.47
CA VAL A 267 14.31 5.96 -12.04
C VAL A 267 15.55 5.75 -11.17
N GLU A 268 16.46 6.72 -11.19
CA GLU A 268 17.68 6.71 -10.38
C GLU A 268 17.54 7.54 -9.09
N GLY A 269 16.47 8.32 -8.96
CA GLY A 269 16.24 9.16 -7.78
C GLY A 269 14.86 9.79 -7.75
N VAL A 270 14.60 10.55 -6.67
CA VAL A 270 13.31 11.16 -6.40
C VAL A 270 12.95 12.25 -7.42
N GLU A 271 13.93 12.98 -7.94
CA GLU A 271 13.72 14.03 -8.95
C GLU A 271 13.19 13.43 -10.26
N GLN A 272 13.81 12.35 -10.75
CA GLN A 272 13.32 11.64 -11.93
C GLN A 272 11.94 11.05 -11.70
N SER A 273 11.68 10.52 -10.48
CA SER A 273 10.38 10.01 -10.12
C SER A 273 9.31 11.10 -10.16
N ARG A 274 9.61 12.29 -9.62
CA ARG A 274 8.72 13.47 -9.69
C ARG A 274 8.44 13.86 -11.14
N ASP A 275 9.48 13.97 -11.97
CA ASP A 275 9.34 14.45 -13.35
C ASP A 275 8.53 13.46 -14.21
N MET A 276 8.74 12.15 -13.97
CA MET A 276 7.97 11.10 -14.64
C MET A 276 6.51 11.09 -14.16
N LEU A 277 6.26 11.27 -12.85
CA LEU A 277 4.93 11.42 -12.27
C LEU A 277 4.19 12.61 -12.89
N LEU A 278 4.83 13.78 -12.94
CA LEU A 278 4.25 14.99 -13.53
C LEU A 278 3.94 14.78 -15.01
N GLY A 279 4.85 14.16 -15.78
CA GLY A 279 4.63 13.84 -17.17
C GLY A 279 3.42 12.92 -17.38
N ALA A 280 3.25 11.90 -16.53
CA ALA A 280 2.08 11.03 -16.58
C ALA A 280 0.78 11.77 -16.28
N LEU A 281 0.75 12.63 -15.23
CA LEU A 281 -0.42 13.45 -14.89
C LEU A 281 -0.75 14.52 -15.94
N GLU A 282 0.25 14.96 -16.71
CA GLU A 282 0.12 15.87 -17.87
C GLU A 282 -0.24 15.14 -19.16
N ASN A 283 -0.60 13.85 -19.05
CA ASN A 283 -1.01 13.00 -20.19
C ASN A 283 0.07 12.82 -21.28
N LYS A 284 1.36 12.91 -20.94
CA LYS A 284 2.43 12.65 -21.91
C LYS A 284 2.38 11.17 -22.33
N PRO A 285 2.21 10.86 -23.63
CA PRO A 285 2.11 9.48 -24.09
C PRO A 285 3.35 8.65 -23.74
N GLY A 286 3.14 7.39 -23.30
CA GLY A 286 4.22 6.46 -23.00
C GLY A 286 3.93 5.54 -21.82
N ALA A 287 4.91 4.73 -21.45
CA ALA A 287 4.80 3.71 -20.41
C ALA A 287 4.34 4.28 -19.04
N ALA A 288 4.85 5.47 -18.66
CA ALA A 288 4.50 6.10 -17.39
C ALA A 288 3.01 6.48 -17.31
N ARG A 289 2.47 7.08 -18.40
CA ARG A 289 1.03 7.38 -18.49
C ARG A 289 0.20 6.11 -18.41
N ASP A 290 0.58 5.10 -19.18
CA ASP A 290 -0.22 3.89 -19.33
C ASP A 290 -0.23 3.05 -18.04
N ILE A 291 0.91 2.93 -17.32
CA ILE A 291 0.93 2.23 -16.02
C ILE A 291 0.14 3.00 -14.96
N VAL A 292 0.18 4.33 -14.97
CA VAL A 292 -0.63 5.16 -14.06
C VAL A 292 -2.12 4.97 -14.37
N ALA A 293 -2.52 4.97 -15.65
CA ALA A 293 -3.90 4.71 -16.04
C ALA A 293 -4.39 3.33 -15.60
N LEU A 294 -3.54 2.30 -15.72
CA LEU A 294 -3.84 0.93 -15.30
C LEU A 294 -4.07 0.85 -13.77
N ASN A 295 -3.14 1.35 -12.97
CA ASN A 295 -3.22 1.29 -11.51
C ASN A 295 -4.29 2.23 -10.94
N ALA A 296 -4.50 3.40 -11.54
CA ALA A 296 -5.64 4.28 -11.23
C ALA A 296 -6.97 3.65 -11.61
N GLY A 297 -7.04 2.97 -12.75
CA GLY A 297 -8.22 2.22 -13.18
C GLY A 297 -8.62 1.13 -12.20
N ALA A 298 -7.64 0.41 -11.66
CA ALA A 298 -7.87 -0.56 -10.58
C ALA A 298 -8.43 0.12 -9.32
N SER A 299 -7.86 1.27 -8.94
CA SER A 299 -8.34 2.03 -7.78
C SER A 299 -9.77 2.55 -7.98
N ILE A 300 -10.10 3.03 -9.17
CA ILE A 300 -11.46 3.47 -9.56
C ILE A 300 -12.45 2.29 -9.51
N TYR A 301 -12.04 1.13 -10.01
CA TYR A 301 -12.84 -0.10 -9.96
C TYR A 301 -13.07 -0.57 -8.53
N VAL A 302 -12.04 -0.67 -7.72
CA VAL A 302 -12.13 -1.09 -6.31
C VAL A 302 -12.97 -0.10 -5.49
N ALA A 303 -12.87 1.20 -5.76
CA ALA A 303 -13.71 2.23 -5.15
C ALA A 303 -15.18 2.17 -5.59
N GLY A 304 -15.57 1.26 -6.49
CA GLY A 304 -16.96 1.12 -6.95
C GLY A 304 -17.41 2.17 -7.97
N LEU A 305 -16.49 2.96 -8.51
CA LEU A 305 -16.77 4.03 -9.47
C LEU A 305 -16.77 3.56 -10.92
N ALA A 306 -16.45 2.27 -11.15
CA ALA A 306 -16.56 1.59 -12.43
C ALA A 306 -17.01 0.13 -12.18
N PRO A 307 -17.80 -0.49 -13.06
CA PRO A 307 -18.29 -1.86 -12.88
C PRO A 307 -17.22 -2.93 -13.15
N THR A 308 -16.21 -2.60 -13.96
CA THR A 308 -15.11 -3.50 -14.34
C THR A 308 -13.77 -2.77 -14.34
N LEU A 309 -12.65 -3.53 -14.32
CA LEU A 309 -11.31 -2.98 -14.44
C LEU A 309 -11.11 -2.22 -15.76
N ILE A 310 -11.64 -2.76 -16.88
CA ILE A 310 -11.58 -2.13 -18.19
C ILE A 310 -12.24 -0.74 -18.17
N GLU A 311 -13.43 -0.63 -17.60
CA GLU A 311 -14.14 0.63 -17.45
C GLU A 311 -13.41 1.60 -16.50
N GLY A 312 -12.78 1.08 -15.46
CA GLY A 312 -11.92 1.85 -14.56
C GLY A 312 -10.73 2.47 -15.32
N VAL A 313 -10.05 1.69 -16.16
CA VAL A 313 -8.93 2.17 -16.99
C VAL A 313 -9.38 3.19 -18.01
N LYS A 314 -10.52 2.97 -18.70
CA LYS A 314 -11.11 3.97 -19.61
C LYS A 314 -11.39 5.29 -18.89
N LYS A 315 -11.95 5.23 -17.68
CA LYS A 315 -12.21 6.41 -16.86
C LYS A 315 -10.92 7.12 -16.44
N ALA A 316 -9.87 6.35 -16.07
CA ALA A 316 -8.56 6.91 -15.74
C ALA A 316 -7.93 7.66 -16.93
N LEU A 317 -7.99 7.08 -18.13
CA LEU A 317 -7.51 7.73 -19.37
C LEU A 317 -8.28 9.03 -19.65
N ALA A 318 -9.61 9.03 -19.52
CA ALA A 318 -10.42 10.25 -19.70
C ALA A 318 -10.07 11.35 -18.69
N VAL A 319 -9.76 10.98 -17.45
CA VAL A 319 -9.28 11.92 -16.41
C VAL A 319 -7.94 12.54 -16.80
N LEU A 320 -7.00 11.72 -17.30
CA LEU A 320 -5.70 12.21 -17.79
C LEU A 320 -5.87 13.15 -18.99
N ASP A 321 -6.69 12.77 -19.97
CA ASP A 321 -6.95 13.57 -21.17
C ASP A 321 -7.56 14.95 -20.86
N SER A 322 -8.37 15.04 -19.80
CA SER A 322 -9.00 16.30 -19.38
C SER A 322 -8.08 17.23 -18.59
N GLY A 323 -6.89 16.76 -18.19
CA GLY A 323 -5.98 17.46 -17.28
C GLY A 323 -6.47 17.55 -15.82
N ALA A 324 -7.53 16.82 -15.46
CA ALA A 324 -8.12 16.86 -14.11
C ALA A 324 -7.17 16.26 -13.07
N ALA A 325 -6.36 15.28 -13.44
CA ALA A 325 -5.38 14.67 -12.55
C ALA A 325 -4.30 15.66 -12.09
N ARG A 326 -3.78 16.49 -13.01
CA ARG A 326 -2.80 17.53 -12.67
C ARG A 326 -3.43 18.59 -11.75
N LYS A 327 -4.64 19.03 -12.05
CA LYS A 327 -5.37 19.98 -11.19
C LYS A 327 -5.62 19.41 -9.79
N LYS A 328 -5.85 18.10 -9.69
CA LYS A 328 -6.04 17.41 -8.41
C LYS A 328 -4.76 17.44 -7.55
N LEU A 329 -3.59 17.22 -8.15
CA LEU A 329 -2.30 17.40 -7.49
C LEU A 329 -2.15 18.83 -6.95
N ASP A 330 -2.40 19.84 -7.79
CA ASP A 330 -2.25 21.25 -7.41
C ASP A 330 -3.18 21.63 -6.25
N GLN A 331 -4.43 21.12 -6.24
CA GLN A 331 -5.40 21.29 -5.14
C GLN A 331 -4.89 20.67 -3.83
N PHE A 332 -4.38 19.44 -3.90
CA PHE A 332 -3.85 18.74 -2.72
C PHE A 332 -2.61 19.43 -2.14
N VAL A 333 -1.67 19.86 -3.00
CA VAL A 333 -0.48 20.62 -2.58
C VAL A 333 -0.88 21.94 -1.92
N ALA A 334 -1.83 22.68 -2.52
CA ALA A 334 -2.30 23.94 -1.95
C ALA A 334 -2.95 23.74 -0.57
N PHE A 335 -3.79 22.70 -0.42
CA PHE A 335 -4.38 22.37 0.87
C PHE A 335 -3.31 22.07 1.93
N ALA A 336 -2.38 21.15 1.61
CA ALA A 336 -1.34 20.71 2.54
C ALA A 336 -0.39 21.84 2.99
N LYS A 337 -0.13 22.82 2.12
CA LYS A 337 0.68 24.02 2.47
C LYS A 337 -0.06 24.97 3.41
N ASN A 338 -1.36 25.12 3.25
CA ASN A 338 -2.14 26.09 4.03
C ASN A 338 -2.52 25.60 5.43
N HIS A 339 -2.33 24.31 5.73
CA HIS A 339 -2.71 23.66 6.99
C HIS A 339 -1.53 23.00 7.72
N GLY A 340 -0.32 23.37 7.34
CA GLY A 340 0.94 22.84 7.89
C GLY A 340 1.62 23.77 8.89
#